data_404effebde505cf1ba691b3d1aa8cf67
#
_entry.id   404effebde505cf1ba691b3d1aa8cf67
#
_cell.length_a   1.000
_cell.length_b   1.000
_cell.length_c   1.000
_cell.angle_alpha   90.00
_cell.angle_beta   90.00
_cell.angle_gamma   90.00
#
_symmetry.space_group_name_H-M   'P 1'
#
loop_
_entity.id
_entity.type
_entity.pdbx_description
1 polymer ?
#
loop_
_entity_poly.entity_id
_entity_poly.type
_entity_poly.pdbx_seq_one_letter_code
_entity_poly.pdbx_strand_id
1 'polypeptide(L)'
;MQAILQSQGIHHITLNGADRKTSIDFWQDVLGMKLIFEQPNLDDESENHLYFDCGDGRTITIFTNETRIGMIEPIKNVVGSVHHLAFWVSQSTSRIAEKKLKERGISCSGIKDRGFMDSIYFRDPL
;
A
#
# COMPACT_ATOMS: atom_id res chain seq x y z
N MET A 1 -7.72 -29.63 -15.71
CA MET A 1 -6.44 -29.14 -16.26
C MET A 1 -5.41 -29.07 -15.15
N GLN A 2 -4.22 -29.61 -15.35
CA GLN A 2 -3.16 -29.56 -14.38
C GLN A 2 -2.31 -28.29 -14.59
N ALA A 3 -2.04 -27.55 -13.54
CA ALA A 3 -1.18 -26.38 -13.61
C ALA A 3 0.29 -26.77 -13.83
N ILE A 4 1.02 -26.02 -14.64
CA ILE A 4 2.47 -26.19 -14.83
C ILE A 4 3.21 -25.84 -13.55
N LEU A 5 2.83 -24.73 -12.93
CA LEU A 5 3.34 -24.28 -11.63
C LEU A 5 2.15 -24.11 -10.69
N GLN A 6 2.35 -24.47 -9.43
CA GLN A 6 1.30 -24.29 -8.42
C GLN A 6 1.74 -23.18 -7.45
N SER A 7 1.05 -22.04 -7.53
CA SER A 7 1.26 -20.97 -6.55
C SER A 7 0.79 -21.42 -5.18
N GLN A 8 1.50 -21.03 -4.15
CA GLN A 8 1.11 -21.22 -2.75
C GLN A 8 0.72 -19.90 -2.08
N GLY A 9 0.46 -18.88 -2.87
CA GLY A 9 0.05 -17.57 -2.41
C GLY A 9 1.05 -16.47 -2.79
N ILE A 10 0.74 -15.27 -2.36
CA ILE A 10 1.58 -14.10 -2.59
C ILE A 10 2.67 -14.06 -1.54
N HIS A 11 3.93 -13.91 -1.95
CA HIS A 11 5.06 -13.65 -1.05
C HIS A 11 5.14 -12.16 -0.71
N HIS A 12 5.19 -11.33 -1.73
CA HIS A 12 5.19 -9.88 -1.59
C HIS A 12 4.64 -9.22 -2.85
N ILE A 13 4.25 -7.96 -2.71
CA ILE A 13 3.88 -7.08 -3.82
C ILE A 13 4.80 -5.86 -3.74
N THR A 14 5.42 -5.51 -4.87
CA THR A 14 6.29 -4.34 -4.97
C THR A 14 5.60 -3.24 -5.76
N LEU A 15 5.55 -2.05 -5.19
CA LEU A 15 4.98 -0.86 -5.81
C LEU A 15 6.07 0.18 -6.02
N ASN A 16 5.93 0.95 -7.09
CA ASN A 16 6.73 2.16 -7.27
C ASN A 16 6.14 3.26 -6.40
N GLY A 17 6.89 3.72 -5.42
CA GLY A 17 6.42 4.67 -4.44
C GLY A 17 7.06 6.05 -4.56
N ALA A 18 6.74 6.89 -3.59
CA ALA A 18 7.29 8.24 -3.44
C ALA A 18 8.72 8.20 -2.85
N ASP A 19 9.14 9.28 -2.23
CA ASP A 19 10.38 9.33 -1.45
C ASP A 19 10.27 8.45 -0.17
N ARG A 20 11.39 8.21 0.43
CA ARG A 20 11.49 7.32 1.61
C ARG A 20 10.63 7.81 2.77
N LYS A 21 10.74 9.08 3.12
CA LYS A 21 9.98 9.63 4.26
C LYS A 21 8.47 9.52 4.04
N THR A 22 7.99 9.95 2.90
CA THR A 22 6.56 9.90 2.55
C THR A 22 6.04 8.46 2.56
N SER A 23 6.83 7.53 2.07
CA SER A 23 6.47 6.11 2.05
C SER A 23 6.36 5.54 3.46
N ILE A 24 7.31 5.84 4.35
CA ILE A 24 7.25 5.38 5.74
C ILE A 24 6.06 6.01 6.46
N ASP A 25 5.88 7.31 6.33
CA ASP A 25 4.75 8.02 6.96
C ASP A 25 3.41 7.40 6.56
N PHE A 26 3.25 6.99 5.30
CA PHE A 26 2.01 6.36 4.85
C PHE A 26 1.89 4.89 5.27
N TRP A 27 2.84 4.06 4.87
CA TRP A 27 2.72 2.61 5.06
C TRP A 27 2.84 2.20 6.52
N GLN A 28 3.71 2.84 7.28
CA GLN A 28 3.88 2.55 8.69
C GLN A 28 2.95 3.36 9.59
N ASP A 29 2.90 4.68 9.43
CA ASP A 29 2.22 5.53 10.40
C ASP A 29 0.71 5.63 10.14
N VAL A 30 0.28 5.55 8.89
CA VAL A 30 -1.16 5.52 8.55
C VAL A 30 -1.71 4.09 8.57
N LEU A 31 -1.05 3.15 7.90
CA LEU A 31 -1.56 1.79 7.77
C LEU A 31 -1.06 0.82 8.84
N GLY A 32 -0.12 1.23 9.69
CA GLY A 32 0.38 0.39 10.77
C GLY A 32 1.26 -0.78 10.30
N MET A 33 1.78 -0.73 9.10
CA MET A 33 2.68 -1.75 8.56
C MET A 33 4.12 -1.40 8.94
N LYS A 34 4.69 -2.14 9.87
CA LYS A 34 6.05 -1.87 10.35
C LYS A 34 7.07 -2.07 9.24
N LEU A 35 7.98 -1.10 9.09
CA LEU A 35 9.18 -1.27 8.25
C LEU A 35 10.10 -2.31 8.89
N ILE A 36 10.33 -3.42 8.19
CA ILE A 36 11.10 -4.55 8.74
C ILE A 36 12.42 -4.79 8.04
N PHE A 37 12.60 -4.25 6.83
CA PHE A 37 13.82 -4.41 6.08
C PHE A 37 13.96 -3.31 5.03
N GLU A 38 15.19 -2.92 4.74
CA GLU A 38 15.53 -1.91 3.74
C GLU A 38 16.87 -2.23 3.11
N GLN A 39 16.96 -2.06 1.81
CA GLN A 39 18.21 -2.16 1.05
C GLN A 39 18.11 -1.29 -0.20
N PRO A 40 19.23 -0.98 -0.87
CA PRO A 40 19.17 -0.40 -2.21
C PRO A 40 18.42 -1.32 -3.18
N ASN A 41 17.73 -0.74 -4.17
CA ASN A 41 17.21 -1.53 -5.27
C ASN A 41 18.41 -2.10 -6.07
N LEU A 42 18.52 -3.43 -6.13
CA LEU A 42 19.67 -4.09 -6.72
C LEU A 42 19.73 -3.94 -8.25
N ASP A 43 18.61 -3.62 -8.87
CA ASP A 43 18.51 -3.41 -10.32
C ASP A 43 18.64 -1.93 -10.72
N ASP A 44 18.44 -1.01 -9.78
CA ASP A 44 18.53 0.44 -9.99
C ASP A 44 18.93 1.14 -8.70
N GLU A 45 20.23 1.44 -8.56
CA GLU A 45 20.78 2.03 -7.34
C GLU A 45 20.30 3.45 -7.04
N SER A 46 19.59 4.10 -7.96
CA SER A 46 18.94 5.39 -7.70
C SER A 46 17.72 5.27 -6.78
N GLU A 47 17.28 4.03 -6.52
CA GLU A 47 16.12 3.72 -5.69
C GLU A 47 16.51 2.91 -4.47
N ASN A 48 15.75 3.08 -3.39
CA ASN A 48 15.78 2.18 -2.24
C ASN A 48 14.59 1.23 -2.29
N HIS A 49 14.70 0.12 -1.60
CA HIS A 49 13.67 -0.91 -1.52
C HIS A 49 13.29 -1.14 -0.05
N LEU A 50 12.11 -0.69 0.31
CA LEU A 50 11.57 -0.78 1.67
C LEU A 50 10.57 -1.93 1.74
N TYR A 51 10.61 -2.68 2.86
CA TYR A 51 9.74 -3.82 3.12
C TYR A 51 8.88 -3.55 4.35
N PHE A 52 7.56 -3.58 4.18
CA PHE A 52 6.59 -3.35 5.25
C PHE A 52 5.82 -4.63 5.56
N ASP A 53 5.67 -4.92 6.83
CA ASP A 53 4.95 -6.10 7.31
C ASP A 53 3.44 -5.87 7.25
N CYS A 54 2.74 -6.70 6.45
CA CYS A 54 1.27 -6.64 6.38
C CYS A 54 0.58 -7.20 7.62
N GLY A 55 1.30 -7.90 8.50
CA GLY A 55 0.73 -8.54 9.68
C GLY A 55 0.29 -9.98 9.46
N ASP A 56 0.48 -10.53 8.29
CA ASP A 56 0.06 -11.91 7.93
C ASP A 56 1.23 -12.77 7.41
N GLY A 57 2.46 -12.33 7.62
CA GLY A 57 3.66 -13.00 7.11
C GLY A 57 4.01 -12.64 5.67
N ARG A 58 3.23 -11.78 5.04
CA ARG A 58 3.50 -11.23 3.71
C ARG A 58 3.95 -9.79 3.81
N THR A 59 4.58 -9.27 2.76
CA THR A 59 5.07 -7.89 2.76
C THR A 59 4.52 -7.10 1.57
N ILE A 60 4.29 -5.82 1.81
CA ILE A 60 4.23 -4.81 0.76
C ILE A 60 5.60 -4.16 0.71
N THR A 61 6.16 -4.05 -0.48
CA THR A 61 7.48 -3.44 -0.65
C THR A 61 7.38 -2.25 -1.58
N ILE A 62 8.21 -1.26 -1.34
CA ILE A 62 8.14 0.02 -2.05
C ILE A 62 9.51 0.35 -2.60
N PHE A 63 9.58 0.59 -3.90
CA PHE A 63 10.73 1.28 -4.49
C PHE A 63 10.56 2.78 -4.27
N THR A 64 11.48 3.38 -3.54
CA THR A 64 11.45 4.81 -3.25
C THR A 64 12.51 5.55 -4.05
N ASN A 65 12.20 6.80 -4.40
CA ASN A 65 13.14 7.67 -5.08
C ASN A 65 12.95 9.10 -4.57
N GLU A 66 14.03 9.71 -4.10
CA GLU A 66 13.99 11.04 -3.50
C GLU A 66 13.59 12.15 -4.49
N THR A 67 13.61 11.86 -5.79
CA THR A 67 13.13 12.79 -6.82
C THR A 67 11.61 12.82 -6.96
N ARG A 68 10.90 11.92 -6.32
CA ARG A 68 9.43 11.79 -6.40
C ARG A 68 8.69 12.56 -5.31
N ILE A 69 9.31 13.56 -4.73
CA ILE A 69 8.69 14.42 -3.72
C ILE A 69 7.65 15.33 -4.40
N GLY A 70 6.42 15.34 -3.89
CA GLY A 70 5.36 16.22 -4.39
C GLY A 70 4.77 15.83 -5.74
N MET A 71 5.11 14.67 -6.28
CA MET A 71 4.46 14.14 -7.48
C MET A 71 3.10 13.54 -7.08
N ILE A 72 2.04 14.26 -7.39
CA ILE A 72 0.69 13.91 -6.93
C ILE A 72 -0.29 13.82 -8.11
N GLU A 73 0.16 13.38 -9.26
CA GLU A 73 -0.79 13.04 -10.31
C GLU A 73 -1.26 11.60 -10.13
N PRO A 74 -2.58 11.37 -9.91
CA PRO A 74 -3.09 10.01 -9.81
C PRO A 74 -2.78 9.23 -11.08
N ILE A 75 -2.27 8.01 -10.91
CA ILE A 75 -2.07 7.10 -12.03
C ILE A 75 -3.42 6.80 -12.66
N LYS A 76 -3.51 6.92 -13.98
CA LYS A 76 -4.72 6.58 -14.73
C LYS A 76 -4.92 5.07 -14.75
N ASN A 77 -6.18 4.65 -14.81
CA ASN A 77 -6.52 3.24 -15.01
C ASN A 77 -6.13 2.79 -16.41
N VAL A 78 -4.97 2.14 -16.49
CA VAL A 78 -4.47 1.55 -17.73
C VAL A 78 -4.26 0.05 -17.53
N VAL A 79 -4.28 -0.70 -18.62
CA VAL A 79 -4.01 -2.14 -18.57
C VAL A 79 -2.63 -2.37 -17.96
N GLY A 80 -2.56 -3.24 -16.98
CA GLY A 80 -1.32 -3.55 -16.26
C GLY A 80 -1.10 -2.73 -14.98
N SER A 81 -1.84 -1.64 -14.77
CA SER A 81 -1.75 -0.89 -13.50
C SER A 81 -2.48 -1.62 -12.37
N VAL A 82 -2.04 -1.41 -11.14
CA VAL A 82 -2.78 -1.87 -9.95
C VAL A 82 -3.98 -0.95 -9.76
N HIS A 83 -5.18 -1.51 -9.81
CA HIS A 83 -6.41 -0.74 -9.59
C HIS A 83 -6.52 -0.34 -8.12
N HIS A 84 -6.43 -1.31 -7.22
CA HIS A 84 -6.41 -1.08 -5.77
C HIS A 84 -5.87 -2.31 -5.05
N LEU A 85 -5.45 -2.11 -3.81
CA LEU A 85 -5.14 -3.17 -2.87
C LEU A 85 -6.18 -3.11 -1.74
N ALA A 86 -6.64 -4.25 -1.28
CA ALA A 86 -7.56 -4.35 -0.17
C ALA A 86 -6.90 -5.06 1.00
N PHE A 87 -6.99 -4.47 2.18
CA PHE A 87 -6.44 -5.02 3.41
C PHE A 87 -7.54 -5.33 4.41
N TRP A 88 -7.38 -6.42 5.14
CA TRP A 88 -8.24 -6.73 6.26
C TRP A 88 -8.00 -5.78 7.42
N VAL A 89 -9.07 -5.29 8.01
CA VAL A 89 -9.02 -4.58 9.28
C VAL A 89 -10.14 -5.10 10.18
N SER A 90 -9.97 -4.93 11.49
CA SER A 90 -11.05 -5.26 12.43
C SER A 90 -12.24 -4.32 12.23
N GLN A 91 -13.42 -4.78 12.63
CA GLN A 91 -14.62 -3.95 12.56
C GLN A 91 -14.47 -2.66 13.40
N SER A 92 -13.80 -2.74 14.55
CA SER A 92 -13.52 -1.57 15.37
C SER A 92 -12.61 -0.57 14.67
N THR A 93 -11.58 -1.04 13.96
CA THR A 93 -10.70 -0.18 13.14
C THR A 93 -11.49 0.46 11.99
N SER A 94 -12.32 -0.31 11.30
CA SER A 94 -13.15 0.20 10.21
C SER A 94 -14.07 1.33 10.66
N ARG A 95 -14.69 1.20 11.83
CA ARG A 95 -15.61 2.21 12.37
C ARG A 95 -14.97 3.55 12.67
N ILE A 96 -13.68 3.58 13.00
CA ILE A 96 -12.97 4.82 13.33
C ILE A 96 -12.08 5.30 12.18
N ALA A 97 -11.98 4.52 11.10
CA ALA A 97 -11.05 4.79 10.00
C ALA A 97 -11.31 6.15 9.34
N GLU A 98 -12.56 6.46 9.03
CA GLU A 98 -12.93 7.73 8.39
C GLU A 98 -12.46 8.93 9.22
N LYS A 99 -12.75 8.92 10.51
CA LYS A 99 -12.33 9.98 11.42
C LYS A 99 -10.83 10.13 11.47
N LYS A 100 -10.10 9.03 11.64
CA LYS A 100 -8.64 9.03 11.74
C LYS A 100 -7.96 9.47 10.44
N LEU A 101 -8.49 9.07 9.30
CA LEU A 101 -7.97 9.51 8.01
C LEU A 101 -8.18 11.02 7.82
N LYS A 102 -9.36 11.54 8.18
CA LYS A 102 -9.64 12.98 8.13
C LYS A 102 -8.71 13.79 9.04
N GLU A 103 -8.44 13.29 10.24
CA GLU A 103 -7.51 13.93 11.20
C GLU A 103 -6.08 14.03 10.62
N ARG A 104 -5.71 13.13 9.73
CA ARG A 104 -4.42 13.13 9.02
C ARG A 104 -4.47 13.88 7.68
N GLY A 105 -5.60 14.50 7.34
CA GLY A 105 -5.78 15.20 6.07
C GLY A 105 -5.93 14.29 4.86
N ILE A 106 -6.26 13.03 5.07
CA ILE A 106 -6.45 12.05 3.99
C ILE A 106 -7.93 11.95 3.65
N SER A 107 -8.28 12.27 2.41
CA SER A 107 -9.64 12.10 1.91
C SER A 107 -9.96 10.63 1.72
N CYS A 108 -11.17 10.25 2.09
CA CYS A 108 -11.66 8.88 1.92
C CYS A 108 -13.13 8.87 1.49
N SER A 109 -13.57 7.71 1.01
CA SER A 109 -14.94 7.55 0.50
C SER A 109 -16.01 7.50 1.58
N GLY A 110 -15.65 7.35 2.86
CA GLY A 110 -16.58 6.83 3.85
C GLY A 110 -16.82 5.33 3.66
N ILE A 111 -17.54 4.72 4.62
CA ILE A 111 -17.82 3.29 4.57
C ILE A 111 -18.84 3.00 3.47
N LYS A 112 -18.54 2.00 2.64
CA LYS A 112 -19.43 1.52 1.58
C LYS A 112 -19.79 0.07 1.81
N ASP A 113 -21.10 -0.20 1.80
CA ASP A 113 -21.62 -1.57 1.82
C ASP A 113 -21.43 -2.21 0.44
N ARG A 114 -20.69 -3.32 0.41
CA ARG A 114 -20.44 -4.10 -0.82
C ARG A 114 -21.17 -5.45 -0.80
N GLY A 115 -22.20 -5.60 0.04
CA GLY A 115 -22.97 -6.83 0.18
C GLY A 115 -22.38 -7.78 1.21
N PHE A 116 -21.34 -8.52 0.84
CA PHE A 116 -20.68 -9.47 1.75
C PHE A 116 -19.59 -8.83 2.64
N MET A 117 -19.24 -7.57 2.38
CA MET A 117 -18.23 -6.82 3.14
C MET A 117 -18.54 -5.33 3.12
N ASP A 118 -18.00 -4.61 4.08
CA ASP A 118 -17.92 -3.16 4.05
C ASP A 118 -16.52 -2.73 3.65
N SER A 119 -16.42 -1.62 2.95
CA SER A 119 -15.15 -1.09 2.47
C SER A 119 -15.07 0.41 2.64
N ILE A 120 -13.84 0.91 2.83
CA ILE A 120 -13.51 2.32 2.80
C ILE A 120 -12.32 2.50 1.84
N TYR A 121 -12.37 3.53 1.00
CA TYR A 121 -11.39 3.75 -0.05
C TYR A 121 -10.66 5.08 0.18
N PHE A 122 -9.36 5.06 0.01
CA PHE A 122 -8.51 6.24 0.01
C PHE A 122 -7.27 5.98 -0.85
N ARG A 123 -6.47 7.00 -1.09
CA ARG A 123 -5.29 6.87 -1.93
C ARG A 123 -4.02 6.82 -1.11
N ASP A 124 -3.02 6.11 -1.64
CA ASP A 124 -1.65 6.20 -1.21
C ASP A 124 -1.00 7.52 -1.69
N PRO A 125 0.27 7.81 -1.34
CA PRO A 125 0.93 9.06 -1.74
C PRO A 125 1.24 9.21 -3.23
N LEU A 126 0.76 8.30 -4.08
CA LEU A 126 1.05 8.35 -5.53
C LEU A 126 -0.19 8.40 -6.39
#